data_00c2187fcb0f203ed36ed5039c149381
#
_entry.id   00c2187fcb0f203ed36ed5039c149381
#
_cell.length_a   1.000
_cell.length_b   1.000
_cell.length_c   1.000
_cell.angle_alpha   90.00
_cell.angle_beta   90.00
_cell.angle_gamma   90.00
#
_symmetry.space_group_name_H-M   'P 1'
#
loop_
_entity.id
_entity.type
_entity.pdbx_description
1 polymer ?
#
loop_
_entity_poly.entity_id
_entity_poly.type
_entity_poly.pdbx_seq_one_letter_code
_entity_poly.pdbx_strand_id
1 'polypeptide(L)'
;SINFKDQLIYVGDEVVIENIDSRSKRAVIGSLKKRKNLLARPSVANISNIYITFSVVEPELNLSQVNRFLISAESMGVEVSLVLTKCDLISDKRRSFLLDKFRKWGYQAITLNLQKSDYFKNFLAELKQKECSIFMGPSGVGKTTLLNMIIPGLQNSTAPVSNKIK
;
A
#
# COMPACT_ATOMS: atom_id res chain seq x y z
N SER A 1 -0.62 -19.38 -27.15
CA SER A 1 -1.83 -18.54 -27.01
C SER A 1 -2.65 -19.08 -25.85
N ILE A 2 -2.68 -18.36 -24.76
CA ILE A 2 -3.52 -18.70 -23.60
C ILE A 2 -4.91 -18.22 -23.94
N ASN A 3 -5.89 -19.13 -23.95
CA ASN A 3 -7.27 -18.82 -24.29
C ASN A 3 -7.88 -17.92 -23.20
N PHE A 4 -8.21 -16.68 -23.56
CA PHE A 4 -8.60 -15.58 -22.65
C PHE A 4 -9.96 -15.83 -21.94
N LYS A 5 -10.76 -16.81 -22.39
CA LYS A 5 -12.14 -17.00 -21.92
C LYS A 5 -12.29 -17.39 -20.45
N ASP A 6 -11.20 -17.86 -19.79
CA ASP A 6 -11.28 -18.40 -18.43
C ASP A 6 -10.36 -17.68 -17.42
N GLN A 7 -9.69 -16.59 -17.79
CA GLN A 7 -8.78 -15.87 -16.88
C GLN A 7 -9.45 -14.60 -16.33
N LEU A 8 -9.57 -14.54 -15.01
CA LEU A 8 -9.98 -13.33 -14.29
C LEU A 8 -8.93 -12.24 -14.44
N ILE A 9 -9.36 -11.03 -14.77
CA ILE A 9 -8.53 -9.84 -14.84
C ILE A 9 -8.54 -9.16 -13.48
N TYR A 10 -7.36 -8.77 -13.02
CA TYR A 10 -7.19 -8.08 -11.75
C TYR A 10 -6.56 -6.69 -11.94
N VAL A 11 -6.72 -5.83 -10.95
CA VAL A 11 -6.01 -4.56 -10.91
C VAL A 11 -4.49 -4.82 -10.96
N GLY A 12 -3.77 -4.05 -11.79
CA GLY A 12 -2.33 -4.24 -12.01
C GLY A 12 -1.97 -5.22 -13.12
N ASP A 13 -2.96 -5.89 -13.75
CA ASP A 13 -2.67 -6.72 -14.93
C ASP A 13 -2.22 -5.89 -16.12
N GLU A 14 -1.18 -6.34 -16.80
CA GLU A 14 -0.78 -5.82 -18.09
C GLU A 14 -1.54 -6.56 -19.21
N VAL A 15 -2.19 -5.79 -20.04
CA VAL A 15 -3.03 -6.33 -21.12
C VAL A 15 -2.55 -5.85 -22.49
N VAL A 16 -2.77 -6.68 -23.50
CA VAL A 16 -2.67 -6.27 -24.90
C VAL A 16 -4.05 -5.85 -25.37
N ILE A 17 -4.17 -4.65 -25.90
CA ILE A 17 -5.43 -4.11 -26.41
C ILE A 17 -5.48 -4.23 -27.93
N GLU A 18 -6.67 -4.55 -28.46
CA GLU A 18 -6.97 -4.70 -29.88
C GLU A 18 -8.21 -3.86 -30.24
N ASN A 19 -8.44 -3.68 -31.53
CA ASN A 19 -9.64 -2.97 -32.04
C ASN A 19 -9.84 -1.60 -31.38
N ILE A 20 -8.80 -0.77 -31.40
CA ILE A 20 -8.82 0.56 -30.79
C ILE A 20 -9.72 1.49 -31.63
N ASP A 21 -10.82 1.93 -31.04
CA ASP A 21 -11.64 3.02 -31.57
C ASP A 21 -11.28 4.33 -30.86
N SER A 22 -10.49 5.15 -31.52
CA SER A 22 -10.05 6.44 -30.98
C SER A 22 -11.19 7.45 -30.82
N ARG A 23 -12.31 7.31 -31.57
CA ARG A 23 -13.46 8.22 -31.51
C ARG A 23 -14.28 7.98 -30.24
N SER A 24 -14.60 6.71 -29.97
CA SER A 24 -15.36 6.33 -28.78
C SER A 24 -14.48 6.11 -27.54
N LYS A 25 -13.12 6.20 -27.67
CA LYS A 25 -12.14 5.88 -26.64
C LYS A 25 -12.33 4.47 -26.05
N ARG A 26 -12.62 3.50 -26.89
CA ARG A 26 -12.83 2.10 -26.54
C ARG A 26 -11.80 1.20 -27.19
N ALA A 27 -11.49 0.10 -26.54
CA ALA A 27 -10.65 -0.96 -27.07
C ALA A 27 -11.09 -2.30 -26.49
N VAL A 28 -10.69 -3.39 -27.13
CA VAL A 28 -10.93 -4.75 -26.65
C VAL A 28 -9.63 -5.29 -26.05
N ILE A 29 -9.73 -5.96 -24.90
CA ILE A 29 -8.58 -6.67 -24.33
C ILE A 29 -8.42 -7.98 -25.13
N GLY A 30 -7.32 -8.10 -25.88
CA GLY A 30 -7.00 -9.28 -26.69
C GLY A 30 -6.30 -10.37 -25.90
N SER A 31 -5.38 -10.01 -25.00
CA SER A 31 -4.66 -10.98 -24.17
C SER A 31 -4.12 -10.37 -22.88
N LEU A 32 -3.81 -11.25 -21.91
CA LEU A 32 -3.10 -10.91 -20.68
C LEU A 32 -1.61 -11.25 -20.84
N LYS A 33 -0.74 -10.36 -20.39
CA LYS A 33 0.67 -10.69 -20.22
C LYS A 33 0.88 -11.56 -18.97
N LYS A 34 2.00 -12.28 -18.95
CA LYS A 34 2.38 -13.09 -17.79
C LYS A 34 2.58 -12.20 -16.57
N ARG A 35 1.86 -12.51 -15.49
CA ARG A 35 2.01 -11.84 -14.19
C ARG A 35 3.36 -12.12 -13.57
N LYS A 36 3.98 -11.11 -12.97
CA LYS A 36 5.17 -11.24 -12.12
C LYS A 36 4.78 -11.90 -10.78
N ASN A 37 3.68 -11.43 -10.18
CA ASN A 37 3.09 -11.94 -8.93
C ASN A 37 1.59 -11.62 -8.88
N LEU A 38 0.90 -12.22 -7.93
CA LEU A 38 -0.52 -11.99 -7.67
C LEU A 38 -0.81 -12.09 -6.17
N LEU A 39 -1.33 -11.02 -5.59
CA LEU A 39 -1.92 -11.04 -4.26
C LEU A 39 -3.37 -11.50 -4.36
N ALA A 40 -3.78 -12.42 -3.47
CA ALA A 40 -5.14 -12.96 -3.49
C ALA A 40 -6.16 -12.01 -2.83
N ARG A 41 -5.74 -11.28 -1.77
CA ARG A 41 -6.61 -10.35 -1.02
C ARG A 41 -5.85 -9.12 -0.54
N PRO A 42 -6.12 -7.92 -1.08
CA PRO A 42 -6.96 -7.67 -2.27
C PRO A 42 -6.35 -8.31 -3.53
N SER A 43 -7.20 -8.63 -4.53
CA SER A 43 -6.72 -9.24 -5.78
C SER A 43 -6.01 -8.19 -6.63
N VAL A 44 -4.68 -8.15 -6.57
CA VAL A 44 -3.82 -7.21 -7.30
C VAL A 44 -2.63 -7.96 -7.89
N ALA A 45 -2.39 -7.74 -9.18
CA ALA A 45 -1.28 -8.33 -9.93
C ALA A 45 -0.10 -7.35 -10.07
N ASN A 46 1.08 -7.89 -10.38
CA ASN A 46 2.28 -7.14 -10.75
C ASN A 46 2.72 -6.08 -9.72
N ILE A 47 2.60 -6.45 -8.44
CA ILE A 47 2.99 -5.58 -7.33
C ILE A 47 4.51 -5.46 -7.32
N SER A 48 5.02 -4.23 -7.22
CA SER A 48 6.46 -3.94 -7.09
C SER A 48 6.86 -3.67 -5.64
N ASN A 49 5.95 -3.10 -4.82
CA ASN A 49 6.23 -2.76 -3.43
C ASN A 49 4.98 -2.83 -2.54
N ILE A 50 5.17 -3.22 -1.28
CA ILE A 50 4.13 -3.25 -0.25
C ILE A 50 4.50 -2.29 0.87
N TYR A 51 3.65 -1.28 1.11
CA TYR A 51 3.75 -0.38 2.25
C TYR A 51 2.87 -0.88 3.40
N ILE A 52 3.50 -1.47 4.44
CA ILE A 52 2.78 -1.92 5.63
C ILE A 52 2.63 -0.74 6.57
N THR A 53 1.40 -0.28 6.72
CA THR A 53 1.06 0.96 7.45
C THR A 53 0.52 0.64 8.83
N PHE A 54 1.13 1.21 9.86
CA PHE A 54 0.68 1.15 11.24
C PHE A 54 0.61 2.54 11.87
N SER A 55 -0.36 2.72 12.76
CA SER A 55 -0.37 3.88 13.65
C SER A 55 0.48 3.58 14.90
N VAL A 56 1.19 4.58 15.40
CA VAL A 56 1.91 4.47 16.69
C VAL A 56 1.00 4.72 17.90
N VAL A 57 -0.17 5.35 17.66
CA VAL A 57 -1.27 5.57 18.62
C VAL A 57 -2.61 5.47 17.89
N GLU A 58 -3.63 4.94 18.56
CA GLU A 58 -5.03 4.89 18.08
C GLU A 58 -5.22 4.40 16.63
N PRO A 59 -5.15 3.10 16.39
CA PRO A 59 -4.95 2.03 17.36
C PRO A 59 -3.51 1.93 17.83
N GLU A 60 -3.29 1.46 19.06
CA GLU A 60 -1.97 1.25 19.59
C GLU A 60 -1.16 0.24 18.77
N LEU A 61 0.13 0.52 18.59
CA LEU A 61 1.03 -0.31 17.82
C LEU A 61 1.22 -1.69 18.48
N ASN A 62 0.70 -2.72 17.85
CA ASN A 62 0.87 -4.10 18.27
C ASN A 62 1.97 -4.79 17.44
N LEU A 63 3.13 -5.04 18.06
CA LEU A 63 4.29 -5.62 17.38
C LEU A 63 4.05 -7.04 16.85
N SER A 64 3.23 -7.85 17.52
CA SER A 64 2.86 -9.18 17.00
C SER A 64 2.02 -9.08 15.73
N GLN A 65 1.18 -8.05 15.65
CA GLN A 65 0.42 -7.78 14.44
C GLN A 65 1.33 -7.27 13.31
N VAL A 66 2.30 -6.39 13.62
CA VAL A 66 3.33 -5.96 12.65
C VAL A 66 4.05 -7.17 12.06
N ASN A 67 4.54 -8.09 12.91
CA ASN A 67 5.23 -9.30 12.45
C ASN A 67 4.36 -10.13 11.49
N ARG A 68 3.08 -10.34 11.79
CA ARG A 68 2.20 -11.12 10.90
C ARG A 68 2.05 -10.47 9.52
N PHE A 69 1.92 -9.14 9.47
CA PHE A 69 1.85 -8.42 8.20
C PHE A 69 3.17 -8.49 7.44
N LEU A 70 4.31 -8.35 8.11
CA LEU A 70 5.63 -8.45 7.51
C LEU A 70 5.86 -9.82 6.89
N ILE A 71 5.63 -10.91 7.65
CA ILE A 71 5.77 -12.28 7.14
C ILE A 71 4.88 -12.52 5.93
N SER A 72 3.62 -12.05 5.98
CA SER A 72 2.69 -12.19 4.85
C SER A 72 3.16 -11.42 3.61
N ALA A 73 3.73 -10.24 3.78
CA ALA A 73 4.21 -9.44 2.67
C ALA A 73 5.51 -10.00 2.08
N GLU A 74 6.45 -10.41 2.91
CA GLU A 74 7.72 -11.02 2.47
C GLU A 74 7.53 -12.32 1.68
N SER A 75 6.51 -13.11 2.04
CA SER A 75 6.19 -14.35 1.31
C SER A 75 5.85 -14.11 -0.16
N MET A 76 5.57 -12.88 -0.56
CA MET A 76 5.29 -12.51 -1.95
C MET A 76 6.54 -12.23 -2.78
N GLY A 77 7.73 -12.15 -2.16
CA GLY A 77 8.98 -11.88 -2.85
C GLY A 77 9.08 -10.48 -3.48
N VAL A 78 8.36 -9.50 -2.92
CA VAL A 78 8.38 -8.09 -3.34
C VAL A 78 8.99 -7.23 -2.26
N GLU A 79 9.39 -6.00 -2.62
CA GLU A 79 9.93 -5.05 -1.67
C GLU A 79 8.88 -4.66 -0.63
N VAL A 80 9.29 -4.65 0.66
CA VAL A 80 8.42 -4.33 1.79
C VAL A 80 8.97 -3.13 2.54
N SER A 81 8.14 -2.09 2.68
CA SER A 81 8.45 -0.89 3.46
C SER A 81 7.46 -0.74 4.62
N LEU A 82 7.95 -0.36 5.78
CA LEU A 82 7.13 -0.10 6.95
C LEU A 82 6.81 1.40 7.06
N VAL A 83 5.55 1.75 7.18
CA VAL A 83 5.08 3.14 7.31
C VAL A 83 4.44 3.34 8.67
N LEU A 84 4.97 4.28 9.45
CA LEU A 84 4.44 4.66 10.75
C LEU A 84 3.71 6.00 10.65
N THR A 85 2.44 6.01 10.98
CA THR A 85 1.59 7.21 10.99
C THR A 85 1.38 7.74 12.41
N LYS A 86 0.90 8.98 12.52
CA LYS A 86 0.62 9.67 13.78
C LYS A 86 1.86 9.79 14.70
N CYS A 87 3.06 9.84 14.10
CA CYS A 87 4.32 9.97 14.84
C CYS A 87 4.49 11.33 15.53
N ASP A 88 3.66 12.30 15.20
CA ASP A 88 3.54 13.61 15.84
C ASP A 88 2.89 13.54 17.23
N LEU A 89 2.17 12.47 17.53
CA LEU A 89 1.47 12.27 18.81
C LEU A 89 2.32 11.54 19.85
N ILE A 90 3.57 11.21 19.56
CA ILE A 90 4.48 10.57 20.49
C ILE A 90 5.77 11.39 20.67
N SER A 91 6.44 11.18 21.81
CA SER A 91 7.73 11.83 22.07
C SER A 91 8.82 11.34 21.11
N ASP A 92 9.83 12.19 20.87
CA ASP A 92 10.99 11.86 20.04
C ASP A 92 11.73 10.61 20.57
N LYS A 93 11.81 10.46 21.89
CA LYS A 93 12.41 9.27 22.54
C LYS A 93 11.66 7.99 22.15
N ARG A 94 10.32 7.99 22.18
CA ARG A 94 9.51 6.83 21.79
C ARG A 94 9.62 6.56 20.28
N ARG A 95 9.64 7.61 19.46
CA ARG A 95 9.84 7.50 18.01
C ARG A 95 11.18 6.85 17.69
N SER A 96 12.29 7.36 18.25
CA SER A 96 13.63 6.80 18.06
C SER A 96 13.72 5.34 18.49
N PHE A 97 13.11 5.01 19.63
CA PHE A 97 13.06 3.62 20.11
C PHE A 97 12.37 2.68 19.11
N LEU A 98 11.24 3.10 18.52
CA LEU A 98 10.52 2.29 17.53
C LEU A 98 11.33 2.13 16.24
N LEU A 99 11.96 3.21 15.76
CA LEU A 99 12.80 3.16 14.56
C LEU A 99 14.00 2.23 14.74
N ASP A 100 14.67 2.30 15.89
CA ASP A 100 15.80 1.40 16.21
C ASP A 100 15.36 -0.06 16.32
N LYS A 101 14.17 -0.29 16.87
CA LYS A 101 13.60 -1.63 16.96
C LYS A 101 13.33 -2.23 15.58
N PHE A 102 12.71 -1.48 14.66
CA PHE A 102 12.45 -1.96 13.31
C PHE A 102 13.73 -2.12 12.49
N ARG A 103 14.72 -1.23 12.69
CA ARG A 103 16.04 -1.38 12.09
C ARG A 103 16.73 -2.68 12.52
N LYS A 104 16.61 -3.07 13.80
CA LYS A 104 17.12 -4.36 14.30
C LYS A 104 16.41 -5.57 13.68
N TRP A 105 15.18 -5.40 13.24
CA TRP A 105 14.45 -6.42 12.46
C TRP A 105 14.80 -6.43 10.97
N GLY A 106 15.65 -5.51 10.52
CA GLY A 106 16.05 -5.38 9.11
C GLY A 106 15.17 -4.42 8.28
N TYR A 107 14.25 -3.69 8.94
CA TYR A 107 13.34 -2.78 8.22
C TYR A 107 13.69 -1.31 8.47
N GLN A 108 13.74 -0.53 7.41
CA GLN A 108 13.66 0.91 7.50
C GLN A 108 12.19 1.33 7.61
N ALA A 109 11.83 1.96 8.75
CA ALA A 109 10.49 2.48 8.92
C ALA A 109 10.42 3.95 8.47
N ILE A 110 9.49 4.24 7.58
CA ILE A 110 9.17 5.59 7.11
C ILE A 110 8.21 6.20 8.13
N THR A 111 8.59 7.30 8.76
CA THR A 111 7.70 8.04 9.67
C THR A 111 6.97 9.12 8.89
N LEU A 112 5.66 9.03 8.82
CA LEU A 112 4.83 10.05 8.20
C LEU A 112 4.15 10.91 9.25
N ASN A 113 4.47 12.19 9.23
CA ASN A 113 3.66 13.21 9.83
C ASN A 113 2.81 13.83 8.72
N LEU A 114 1.53 13.48 8.69
CA LEU A 114 0.60 13.94 7.65
C LEU A 114 0.35 15.47 7.71
N GLN A 115 0.79 16.14 8.78
CA GLN A 115 0.70 17.60 8.92
C GLN A 115 1.96 18.35 8.46
N LYS A 116 3.11 17.65 8.29
CA LYS A 116 4.38 18.26 7.86
C LYS A 116 4.71 17.88 6.42
N SER A 117 4.77 18.88 5.52
CA SER A 117 4.85 18.68 4.07
C SER A 117 6.15 18.04 3.55
N ASP A 118 7.31 18.24 4.21
CA ASP A 118 8.60 17.85 3.62
C ASP A 118 8.86 16.34 3.68
N TYR A 119 8.52 15.67 4.78
CA TYR A 119 8.60 14.21 4.87
C TYR A 119 7.69 13.52 3.87
N PHE A 120 6.51 14.12 3.64
CA PHE A 120 5.55 13.61 2.68
C PHE A 120 6.02 13.77 1.23
N LYS A 121 6.70 14.87 0.89
CA LYS A 121 7.28 15.07 -0.46
C LYS A 121 8.31 14.01 -0.82
N ASN A 122 9.23 13.68 0.12
CA ASN A 122 10.23 12.64 -0.09
C ASN A 122 9.58 11.27 -0.29
N PHE A 123 8.59 10.94 0.53
CA PHE A 123 7.81 9.72 0.39
C PHE A 123 7.08 9.64 -0.96
N LEU A 124 6.48 10.75 -1.42
CA LEU A 124 5.84 10.81 -2.75
C LEU A 124 6.84 10.61 -3.89
N ALA A 125 8.06 11.17 -3.77
CA ALA A 125 9.10 11.00 -4.78
C ALA A 125 9.52 9.53 -4.88
N GLU A 126 9.68 8.84 -3.76
CA GLU A 126 9.95 7.40 -3.71
C GLU A 126 8.80 6.58 -4.32
N LEU A 127 7.56 6.87 -3.89
CA LEU A 127 6.37 6.15 -4.36
C LEU A 127 6.18 6.25 -5.89
N LYS A 128 6.48 7.41 -6.48
CA LYS A 128 6.37 7.65 -7.93
C LYS A 128 7.35 6.82 -8.77
N GLN A 129 8.40 6.27 -8.16
CA GLN A 129 9.37 5.42 -8.84
C GLN A 129 8.90 3.95 -8.89
N LYS A 130 7.85 3.60 -8.16
CA LYS A 130 7.32 2.24 -8.10
C LYS A 130 6.20 2.05 -9.13
N GLU A 131 6.23 0.94 -9.86
CA GLU A 131 5.22 0.63 -10.90
C GLU A 131 3.84 0.37 -10.30
N CYS A 132 3.77 -0.46 -9.25
CA CYS A 132 2.52 -0.81 -8.57
C CYS A 132 2.78 -0.97 -7.08
N SER A 133 2.16 -0.14 -6.27
CA SER A 133 2.32 -0.15 -4.80
C SER A 133 1.01 -0.43 -4.11
N ILE A 134 1.04 -1.23 -3.04
CA ILE A 134 -0.12 -1.46 -2.18
C ILE A 134 0.15 -0.98 -0.76
N PHE A 135 -0.91 -0.44 -0.13
CA PHE A 135 -0.91 -0.10 1.29
C PHE A 135 -1.70 -1.16 2.07
N MET A 136 -1.02 -1.87 2.96
CA MET A 136 -1.59 -2.89 3.86
C MET A 136 -1.51 -2.42 5.30
N GLY A 137 -2.37 -2.94 6.15
CA GLY A 137 -2.37 -2.64 7.59
C GLY A 137 -3.76 -2.66 8.18
N PRO A 138 -3.90 -2.57 9.52
CA PRO A 138 -5.18 -2.62 10.23
C PRO A 138 -6.10 -1.46 9.85
N SER A 139 -7.37 -1.56 10.23
CA SER A 139 -8.31 -0.44 10.12
C SER A 139 -7.90 0.70 11.06
N GLY A 140 -8.16 1.95 10.66
CA GLY A 140 -7.93 3.14 11.50
C GLY A 140 -6.49 3.66 11.56
N VAL A 141 -5.52 3.01 10.90
CA VAL A 141 -4.11 3.45 10.91
C VAL A 141 -3.82 4.63 9.98
N GLY A 142 -4.81 5.16 9.25
CA GLY A 142 -4.65 6.33 8.38
C GLY A 142 -4.34 6.03 6.92
N LYS A 143 -4.52 4.77 6.43
CA LYS A 143 -4.29 4.42 5.01
C LYS A 143 -5.11 5.28 4.05
N THR A 144 -6.40 5.44 4.31
CA THR A 144 -7.30 6.24 3.45
C THR A 144 -6.90 7.71 3.45
N THR A 145 -6.52 8.25 4.62
CA THR A 145 -6.01 9.63 4.71
C THR A 145 -4.75 9.79 3.88
N LEU A 146 -3.82 8.83 3.98
CA LEU A 146 -2.59 8.81 3.21
C LEU A 146 -2.88 8.75 1.70
N LEU A 147 -3.77 7.87 1.25
CA LEU A 147 -4.17 7.77 -0.15
C LEU A 147 -4.81 9.05 -0.68
N ASN A 148 -5.68 9.69 0.09
CA ASN A 148 -6.30 10.97 -0.29
C ASN A 148 -5.27 12.11 -0.43
N MET A 149 -4.17 12.05 0.34
CA MET A 149 -3.06 12.99 0.19
C MET A 149 -2.17 12.68 -1.02
N ILE A 150 -1.97 11.40 -1.35
CA ILE A 150 -1.19 10.96 -2.51
C ILE A 150 -1.91 11.32 -3.81
N ILE A 151 -3.24 11.13 -3.85
CA ILE A 151 -4.08 11.35 -5.04
C ILE A 151 -5.14 12.39 -4.67
N PRO A 152 -4.84 13.69 -4.84
CA PRO A 152 -5.83 14.74 -4.64
C PRO A 152 -7.02 14.53 -5.57
N GLY A 153 -8.24 14.49 -5.01
CA GLY A 153 -9.46 14.20 -5.77
C GLY A 153 -9.95 12.75 -5.68
N LEU A 154 -9.18 11.85 -5.07
CA LEU A 154 -9.67 10.53 -4.70
C LEU A 154 -10.64 10.67 -3.51
N GLN A 155 -11.94 10.82 -3.79
CA GLN A 155 -12.98 10.98 -2.76
C GLN A 155 -13.28 9.65 -2.04
N ASN A 156 -12.28 9.06 -1.42
CA ASN A 156 -12.52 7.92 -0.53
C ASN A 156 -13.05 8.46 0.81
N SER A 157 -14.25 8.02 1.19
CA SER A 157 -14.81 8.35 2.50
C SER A 157 -13.89 7.82 3.61
N THR A 158 -13.32 8.71 4.41
CA THR A 158 -12.69 8.36 5.67
C THR A 158 -13.80 8.13 6.69
N ALA A 159 -14.24 6.88 6.83
CA ALA A 159 -15.16 6.54 7.92
C ALA A 159 -14.41 6.67 9.25
N PRO A 160 -15.02 7.28 10.29
CA PRO A 160 -14.49 7.23 11.64
C PRO A 160 -14.36 5.75 12.05
N VAL A 161 -13.33 5.43 12.83
CA VAL A 161 -13.12 4.08 13.37
C VAL A 161 -14.38 3.66 14.12
N SER A 162 -15.16 2.76 13.54
CA SER A 162 -16.31 2.22 14.23
C SER A 162 -15.79 1.30 15.34
N ASN A 163 -15.91 1.72 16.60
CA ASN A 163 -15.76 0.86 17.76
C ASN A 163 -16.90 -0.19 17.74
N LYS A 164 -16.80 -1.18 16.87
CA LYS A 164 -17.57 -2.41 17.00
C LYS A 164 -16.73 -3.39 17.81
N ILE A 165 -16.77 -3.20 19.12
CA ILE A 165 -16.56 -4.27 20.08
C ILE A 165 -17.80 -5.18 19.98
N LYS A 166 -17.60 -6.38 19.51
CA LYS A 166 -18.36 -7.57 19.88
C LYS A 166 -17.42 -8.74 19.87
#